data_b7ee099bb9c2d9aeff7438be745f5c06
#
_entry.id   b7ee099bb9c2d9aeff7438be745f5c06
#
_cell.length_a   1.000
_cell.length_b   1.000
_cell.length_c   1.000
_cell.angle_alpha   90.00
_cell.angle_beta   90.00
_cell.angle_gamma   90.00
#
_symmetry.space_group_name_H-M   'P 1'
#
loop_
_entity.id
_entity.type
_entity.pdbx_description
1 polymer ?
#
loop_
_entity_poly.entity_id
_entity_poly.type
_entity_poly.pdbx_seq_one_letter_code
_entity_poly.pdbx_strand_id
1 'polypeptide(L)'
;MPRALKRALSVLAAAVLLAHLPAGQAAAARPTLTDGFGLTQVTSAASTAPTNTDNNFVITVTSAQVAGQQNIRIILPSDYAGNPTKRYPVLYFLHGSPDDPSASFYGNDVLAGAPGMITVVPDGGNRGWYANWLDQNTPAGAANWENFHIQQVIPFIDANLRTIATKQARAIAGVSMGGFGAFRYAQRHPGLFSQVGSLSGDLELGANQMTLRLAVVASLTNVSGALCGSSSGTIDCDDDSYAPGVDSDALFGSPYPVFNADWRWNEADPVANAEKLRGMGIHIYIGNGDGGNYDIREWWLESASAHMKTKLDSLGIPVHYENYGNGATWGPYCQGGGHEPGCWYQDLIDLMPRLRSSLTPAS
;
A
#
# COMPACT_ATOMS: atom_id res chain seq x y z
N MET A 1 -62.09 68.91 -42.92
CA MET A 1 -61.74 67.99 -41.87
C MET A 1 -61.09 66.75 -42.47
N PRO A 2 -59.80 66.51 -42.24
CA PRO A 2 -59.35 65.18 -41.92
C PRO A 2 -58.27 65.22 -40.81
N ARG A 3 -58.28 64.14 -40.01
CA ARG A 3 -57.41 63.92 -38.87
C ARG A 3 -56.02 63.42 -39.32
N ALA A 4 -54.97 64.05 -38.79
CA ALA A 4 -53.60 63.64 -38.94
C ALA A 4 -53.28 62.46 -38.01
N LEU A 5 -52.70 61.36 -38.51
CA LEU A 5 -52.25 60.19 -37.80
C LEU A 5 -50.77 60.38 -37.53
N LYS A 6 -50.40 60.53 -36.26
CA LYS A 6 -48.99 60.52 -35.81
C LYS A 6 -48.50 59.07 -35.64
N ARG A 7 -47.54 58.65 -36.45
CA ARG A 7 -46.83 57.38 -36.26
C ARG A 7 -45.68 57.59 -35.25
N ALA A 8 -45.78 56.93 -34.16
CA ALA A 8 -44.65 56.80 -33.19
C ALA A 8 -43.73 55.64 -33.62
N LEU A 9 -42.47 55.92 -33.90
CA LEU A 9 -41.43 54.91 -34.04
C LEU A 9 -41.01 54.42 -32.68
N SER A 10 -41.30 53.16 -32.37
CA SER A 10 -40.71 52.48 -31.19
C SER A 10 -39.40 51.82 -31.61
N VAL A 11 -38.27 52.29 -31.11
CA VAL A 11 -36.95 51.65 -31.24
C VAL A 11 -36.89 50.55 -30.20
N LEU A 12 -36.91 49.26 -30.60
CA LEU A 12 -36.64 48.14 -29.76
C LEU A 12 -35.11 48.01 -29.62
N ALA A 13 -34.58 48.33 -28.46
CA ALA A 13 -33.20 47.98 -28.08
C ALA A 13 -33.15 46.49 -27.69
N ALA A 14 -32.62 45.63 -28.56
CA ALA A 14 -32.33 44.24 -28.23
C ALA A 14 -31.06 44.19 -27.36
N ALA A 15 -31.23 44.00 -26.05
CA ALA A 15 -30.14 43.66 -25.17
C ALA A 15 -29.69 42.22 -25.43
N VAL A 16 -28.52 42.04 -26.04
CA VAL A 16 -27.86 40.74 -26.16
C VAL A 16 -27.29 40.37 -24.81
N LEU A 17 -27.98 39.53 -24.04
CA LEU A 17 -27.41 38.84 -22.88
C LEU A 17 -26.40 37.80 -23.39
N LEU A 18 -25.11 38.14 -23.37
CA LEU A 18 -24.05 37.17 -23.45
C LEU A 18 -24.09 36.31 -22.17
N ALA A 19 -24.76 35.16 -22.24
CA ALA A 19 -24.66 34.14 -21.22
C ALA A 19 -23.18 33.69 -21.16
N HIS A 20 -22.47 34.08 -20.14
CA HIS A 20 -21.18 33.49 -19.79
C HIS A 20 -21.47 32.04 -19.35
N LEU A 21 -21.39 31.10 -20.27
CA LEU A 21 -21.26 29.69 -19.88
C LEU A 21 -19.99 29.58 -19.06
N PRO A 22 -20.03 29.01 -17.85
CA PRO A 22 -18.80 28.71 -17.15
C PRO A 22 -17.96 27.84 -18.10
N ALA A 23 -16.74 28.30 -18.39
CA ALA A 23 -15.78 27.46 -19.09
C ALA A 23 -15.68 26.17 -18.28
N GLY A 24 -16.16 25.06 -18.84
CA GLY A 24 -16.02 23.76 -18.24
C GLY A 24 -14.54 23.61 -17.93
N GLN A 25 -14.20 23.42 -16.66
CA GLN A 25 -12.85 23.07 -16.28
C GLN A 25 -12.52 21.82 -17.06
N ALA A 26 -11.61 21.93 -18.02
CA ALA A 26 -11.08 20.76 -18.69
C ALA A 26 -10.59 19.82 -17.57
N ALA A 27 -11.08 18.59 -17.58
CA ALA A 27 -10.57 17.57 -16.69
C ALA A 27 -9.04 17.59 -16.83
N ALA A 28 -8.33 17.84 -15.73
CA ALA A 28 -6.90 18.00 -15.82
C ALA A 28 -6.30 16.63 -16.13
N ALA A 29 -5.60 16.56 -17.25
CA ALA A 29 -4.96 15.35 -17.70
C ALA A 29 -3.97 14.80 -16.66
N ARG A 30 -3.84 13.48 -16.64
CA ARG A 30 -2.82 12.75 -15.87
C ARG A 30 -1.46 13.44 -16.02
N PRO A 31 -0.67 13.62 -14.94
CA PRO A 31 0.67 14.19 -15.06
C PRO A 31 1.57 13.28 -15.91
N THR A 32 2.35 13.89 -16.78
CA THR A 32 3.41 13.18 -17.51
C THR A 32 4.57 12.93 -16.56
N LEU A 33 4.99 11.68 -16.45
CA LEU A 33 6.12 11.27 -15.62
C LEU A 33 7.36 11.07 -16.50
N THR A 34 8.52 11.46 -16.00
CA THR A 34 9.80 11.32 -16.68
C THR A 34 10.58 10.17 -16.06
N ASP A 35 11.18 9.33 -16.89
CA ASP A 35 12.07 8.26 -16.46
C ASP A 35 13.24 8.79 -15.62
N GLY A 36 13.72 7.98 -14.68
CA GLY A 36 14.81 8.36 -13.80
C GLY A 36 15.00 7.39 -12.65
N PHE A 37 16.03 7.58 -11.88
CA PHE A 37 16.36 6.76 -10.70
C PHE A 37 16.47 5.26 -11.01
N GLY A 38 16.83 4.89 -12.25
CA GLY A 38 16.89 3.51 -12.68
C GLY A 38 15.55 2.88 -13.04
N LEU A 39 14.47 3.66 -13.12
CA LEU A 39 13.17 3.25 -13.61
C LEU A 39 12.96 3.74 -15.04
N THR A 40 12.50 2.83 -15.91
CA THR A 40 12.09 3.12 -17.29
C THR A 40 10.64 2.70 -17.45
N GLN A 41 9.78 3.64 -17.88
CA GLN A 41 8.37 3.37 -18.09
C GLN A 41 8.16 2.53 -19.36
N VAL A 42 7.26 1.55 -19.27
CA VAL A 42 6.82 0.75 -20.40
C VAL A 42 5.64 1.45 -21.05
N THR A 43 5.87 2.02 -22.22
CA THR A 43 4.88 2.88 -22.92
C THR A 43 3.80 2.11 -23.68
N SER A 44 3.90 0.79 -23.83
CA SER A 44 3.09 0.00 -24.77
C SER A 44 1.72 -0.41 -24.31
N ALA A 45 1.34 -0.17 -23.06
CA ALA A 45 -0.02 -0.45 -22.59
C ALA A 45 -0.48 0.64 -21.63
N ALA A 46 -1.45 1.45 -22.08
CA ALA A 46 -2.34 2.07 -21.12
C ALA A 46 -2.88 0.94 -20.24
N SER A 47 -2.48 0.88 -18.97
CA SER A 47 -2.98 -0.15 -18.05
C SER A 47 -4.51 -0.18 -18.16
N THR A 48 -5.06 -1.32 -18.53
CA THR A 48 -6.50 -1.56 -18.66
C THR A 48 -7.15 -1.82 -17.29
N ALA A 49 -6.44 -1.51 -16.19
CA ALA A 49 -6.99 -1.67 -14.84
C ALA A 49 -8.36 -0.97 -14.75
N PRO A 50 -9.40 -1.66 -14.30
CA PRO A 50 -10.80 -1.17 -14.38
C PRO A 50 -11.05 0.14 -13.62
N THR A 51 -10.11 0.59 -12.81
CA THR A 51 -10.20 1.80 -11.98
C THR A 51 -9.32 2.97 -12.49
N ASN A 52 -8.72 2.85 -13.69
CA ASN A 52 -7.85 3.91 -14.22
C ASN A 52 -8.63 5.19 -14.56
N THR A 53 -8.31 6.25 -13.86
CA THR A 53 -8.76 7.63 -14.11
C THR A 53 -7.54 8.54 -14.18
N ASP A 54 -7.74 9.84 -14.45
CA ASP A 54 -6.63 10.82 -14.42
C ASP A 54 -6.00 10.97 -13.02
N ASN A 55 -6.75 10.68 -11.95
CA ASN A 55 -6.29 10.79 -10.58
C ASN A 55 -5.97 9.43 -9.92
N ASN A 56 -6.34 8.31 -10.51
CA ASN A 56 -6.06 6.98 -9.99
C ASN A 56 -5.64 6.09 -11.17
N PHE A 57 -4.35 5.84 -11.30
CA PHE A 57 -3.81 5.15 -12.47
C PHE A 57 -2.61 4.27 -12.10
N VAL A 58 -2.33 3.30 -12.96
CA VAL A 58 -1.18 2.43 -12.87
C VAL A 58 -0.20 2.77 -13.98
N ILE A 59 1.07 2.87 -13.63
CA ILE A 59 2.18 2.86 -14.59
C ILE A 59 2.92 1.53 -14.48
N THR A 60 3.52 1.09 -15.57
CA THR A 60 4.40 -0.07 -15.60
C THR A 60 5.83 0.37 -15.85
N VAL A 61 6.76 -0.12 -15.07
CA VAL A 61 8.18 0.22 -15.16
C VAL A 61 9.05 -1.04 -15.23
N THR A 62 10.27 -0.88 -15.74
CA THR A 62 11.35 -1.87 -15.61
C THR A 62 12.47 -1.29 -14.76
N SER A 63 13.22 -2.19 -14.10
CA SER A 63 14.36 -1.86 -13.24
C SER A 63 15.41 -2.98 -13.30
N ALA A 64 16.67 -2.63 -13.08
CA ALA A 64 17.72 -3.63 -12.87
C ALA A 64 17.69 -4.26 -11.47
N GLN A 65 16.93 -3.70 -10.53
CA GLN A 65 16.85 -4.20 -9.16
C GLN A 65 15.91 -5.41 -9.01
N VAL A 66 14.88 -5.48 -9.84
CA VAL A 66 13.86 -6.53 -9.79
C VAL A 66 13.57 -7.03 -11.20
N ALA A 67 13.36 -8.33 -11.34
CA ALA A 67 13.12 -8.96 -12.64
C ALA A 67 11.71 -8.63 -13.17
N GLY A 68 11.61 -8.49 -14.49
CA GLY A 68 10.32 -8.28 -15.16
C GLY A 68 9.83 -6.83 -15.14
N GLN A 69 8.55 -6.69 -15.40
CA GLN A 69 7.84 -5.42 -15.38
C GLN A 69 7.09 -5.29 -14.05
N GLN A 70 7.16 -4.10 -13.46
CA GLN A 70 6.56 -3.81 -12.16
C GLN A 70 5.49 -2.74 -12.30
N ASN A 71 4.36 -2.94 -11.65
CA ASN A 71 3.27 -1.96 -11.61
C ASN A 71 3.45 -1.00 -10.43
N ILE A 72 3.10 0.26 -10.65
CA ILE A 72 3.02 1.26 -9.59
C ILE A 72 1.70 1.98 -9.76
N ARG A 73 0.78 1.82 -8.80
CA ARG A 73 -0.45 2.61 -8.75
C ARG A 73 -0.15 3.95 -8.09
N ILE A 74 -0.66 5.00 -8.70
CA ILE A 74 -0.57 6.38 -8.22
C ILE A 74 -1.98 6.93 -8.08
N ILE A 75 -2.31 7.40 -6.87
CA ILE A 75 -3.59 8.02 -6.56
C ILE A 75 -3.33 9.44 -6.12
N LEU A 76 -3.83 10.38 -6.90
CA LEU A 76 -3.69 11.83 -6.66
C LEU A 76 -4.93 12.35 -5.95
N PRO A 77 -4.79 13.28 -5.00
CA PRO A 77 -5.94 13.92 -4.37
C PRO A 77 -6.77 14.70 -5.41
N SER A 78 -8.07 14.79 -5.19
CA SER A 78 -9.02 15.40 -6.14
C SER A 78 -8.70 16.85 -6.51
N ASP A 79 -8.02 17.57 -5.62
CA ASP A 79 -7.61 18.96 -5.84
C ASP A 79 -6.22 19.10 -6.48
N TYR A 80 -5.54 17.99 -6.79
CA TYR A 80 -4.18 18.00 -7.32
C TYR A 80 -4.05 18.83 -8.61
N ALA A 81 -4.94 18.61 -9.55
CA ALA A 81 -4.90 19.25 -10.85
C ALA A 81 -5.18 20.77 -10.79
N GLY A 82 -6.14 21.15 -9.94
CA GLY A 82 -6.54 22.56 -9.76
C GLY A 82 -5.54 23.42 -8.96
N ASN A 83 -4.52 22.82 -8.35
CA ASN A 83 -3.56 23.51 -7.48
C ASN A 83 -2.11 23.21 -7.92
N PRO A 84 -1.61 23.87 -8.99
CA PRO A 84 -0.34 23.51 -9.63
C PRO A 84 0.91 23.73 -8.76
N THR A 85 0.83 24.56 -7.72
CA THR A 85 1.93 24.84 -6.79
C THR A 85 1.85 24.07 -5.48
N LYS A 86 0.69 23.52 -5.14
CA LYS A 86 0.45 22.83 -3.88
C LYS A 86 1.23 21.50 -3.84
N ARG A 87 1.87 21.26 -2.69
CA ARG A 87 2.58 19.99 -2.42
C ARG A 87 1.83 19.18 -1.38
N TYR A 88 2.00 17.88 -1.42
CA TYR A 88 1.18 16.93 -0.68
C TYR A 88 2.04 15.93 0.09
N PRO A 89 1.63 15.53 1.31
CA PRO A 89 2.18 14.34 1.96
C PRO A 89 1.91 13.09 1.13
N VAL A 90 2.68 12.04 1.38
CA VAL A 90 2.60 10.77 0.63
C VAL A 90 2.41 9.59 1.57
N LEU A 91 1.46 8.72 1.23
CA LEU A 91 1.36 7.36 1.76
C LEU A 91 1.92 6.38 0.72
N TYR A 92 2.91 5.59 1.11
CA TYR A 92 3.29 4.37 0.41
C TYR A 92 2.51 3.21 1.03
N PHE A 93 1.60 2.61 0.24
CA PHE A 93 0.77 1.51 0.70
C PHE A 93 1.19 0.21 0.04
N LEU A 94 1.71 -0.73 0.81
CA LEU A 94 2.32 -1.97 0.33
C LEU A 94 1.28 -3.09 0.25
N HIS A 95 1.24 -3.79 -0.89
CA HIS A 95 0.27 -4.86 -1.13
C HIS A 95 0.63 -6.17 -0.44
N GLY A 96 -0.36 -7.06 -0.29
CA GLY A 96 -0.20 -8.41 0.24
C GLY A 96 0.32 -9.39 -0.81
N SER A 97 0.56 -10.63 -0.39
CA SER A 97 0.96 -11.72 -1.28
C SER A 97 -0.29 -12.56 -1.63
N PRO A 98 -0.50 -12.96 -2.89
CA PRO A 98 0.29 -12.71 -4.09
C PRO A 98 -0.24 -11.54 -4.96
N ASP A 99 -0.72 -10.48 -4.35
CA ASP A 99 -1.39 -9.38 -5.01
C ASP A 99 -0.51 -8.58 -6.00
N ASP A 100 -1.17 -7.68 -6.72
CA ASP A 100 -0.58 -6.70 -7.65
C ASP A 100 -1.23 -5.33 -7.45
N PRO A 101 -0.49 -4.21 -7.60
CA PRO A 101 -1.04 -2.85 -7.44
C PRO A 101 -2.23 -2.53 -8.37
N SER A 102 -2.40 -3.27 -9.48
CA SER A 102 -3.53 -3.10 -10.39
C SER A 102 -4.84 -3.67 -9.85
N ALA A 103 -4.80 -4.53 -8.82
CA ALA A 103 -5.99 -5.10 -8.21
C ALA A 103 -6.95 -4.01 -7.69
N SER A 104 -8.24 -4.28 -7.76
CA SER A 104 -9.30 -3.31 -7.45
C SER A 104 -9.25 -2.81 -6.01
N PHE A 105 -8.84 -3.67 -5.07
CA PHE A 105 -8.69 -3.30 -3.66
C PHE A 105 -7.76 -2.09 -3.48
N TYR A 106 -6.63 -2.04 -4.19
CA TYR A 106 -5.66 -0.95 -4.05
C TYR A 106 -6.07 0.36 -4.75
N GLY A 107 -7.16 0.32 -5.49
CA GLY A 107 -7.78 1.49 -6.10
C GLY A 107 -9.10 1.89 -5.46
N ASN A 108 -9.43 1.37 -4.26
CA ASN A 108 -10.70 1.61 -3.57
C ASN A 108 -10.90 3.10 -3.23
N ASP A 109 -12.14 3.45 -2.91
CA ASP A 109 -12.55 4.83 -2.66
C ASP A 109 -11.97 5.43 -1.37
N VAL A 110 -11.62 4.62 -0.37
CA VAL A 110 -10.99 5.09 0.86
C VAL A 110 -9.56 5.58 0.58
N LEU A 111 -8.79 4.81 -0.20
CA LEU A 111 -7.46 5.23 -0.66
C LEU A 111 -7.56 6.38 -1.68
N ALA A 112 -8.50 6.28 -2.63
CA ALA A 112 -8.71 7.29 -3.67
C ALA A 112 -9.41 8.55 -3.17
N GLY A 113 -10.22 8.43 -2.13
CA GLY A 113 -10.94 9.54 -1.51
C GLY A 113 -10.12 10.32 -0.49
N ALA A 114 -8.86 9.98 -0.25
CA ALA A 114 -8.00 10.66 0.72
C ALA A 114 -7.69 12.11 0.28
N PRO A 115 -8.41 13.13 0.76
CA PRO A 115 -8.13 14.50 0.36
C PRO A 115 -6.79 14.97 0.91
N GLY A 116 -6.02 15.68 0.08
CA GLY A 116 -4.79 16.32 0.51
C GLY A 116 -3.61 15.36 0.74
N MET A 117 -3.65 14.14 0.20
CA MET A 117 -2.54 13.19 0.28
C MET A 117 -2.41 12.40 -1.03
N ILE A 118 -1.19 12.19 -1.49
CA ILE A 118 -0.87 11.26 -2.59
C ILE A 118 -0.74 9.86 -2.00
N THR A 119 -1.35 8.85 -2.63
CA THR A 119 -1.12 7.44 -2.29
C THR A 119 -0.38 6.76 -3.43
N VAL A 120 0.65 5.99 -3.10
CA VAL A 120 1.45 5.20 -4.03
C VAL A 120 1.43 3.75 -3.57
N VAL A 121 1.02 2.85 -4.47
CA VAL A 121 1.06 1.42 -4.23
C VAL A 121 2.07 0.81 -5.20
N PRO A 122 3.31 0.60 -4.79
CA PRO A 122 4.32 -0.03 -5.65
C PRO A 122 4.21 -1.54 -5.61
N ASP A 123 4.60 -2.19 -6.70
CA ASP A 123 4.72 -3.64 -6.76
C ASP A 123 5.80 -4.14 -5.78
N GLY A 124 5.49 -5.19 -5.04
CA GLY A 124 6.39 -5.89 -4.13
C GLY A 124 6.66 -7.33 -4.56
N GLY A 125 6.20 -7.69 -5.77
CA GLY A 125 6.21 -9.07 -6.27
C GLY A 125 5.27 -9.98 -5.48
N ASN A 126 4.92 -11.12 -6.07
CA ASN A 126 3.98 -12.06 -5.44
C ASN A 126 4.48 -12.56 -4.08
N ARG A 127 5.81 -12.57 -3.85
CA ARG A 127 6.49 -13.05 -2.63
C ARG A 127 7.81 -12.34 -2.39
N GLY A 128 7.92 -11.07 -2.78
CA GLY A 128 9.17 -10.30 -2.63
C GLY A 128 9.56 -10.00 -1.19
N TRP A 129 8.60 -10.10 -0.27
CA TRP A 129 8.76 -9.86 1.16
C TRP A 129 9.48 -8.55 1.47
N TYR A 130 9.37 -7.59 0.56
CA TYR A 130 9.91 -6.24 0.73
C TYR A 130 11.37 -6.23 1.24
N ALA A 131 12.20 -7.15 0.68
CA ALA A 131 13.59 -7.31 1.08
C ALA A 131 14.48 -7.49 -0.15
N ASN A 132 15.75 -7.14 -0.02
CA ASN A 132 16.75 -7.62 -0.94
C ASN A 132 17.05 -9.08 -0.61
N TRP A 133 16.76 -9.99 -1.51
CA TRP A 133 16.98 -11.42 -1.29
C TRP A 133 18.48 -11.71 -1.17
N LEU A 134 18.81 -12.68 -0.35
CA LEU A 134 20.19 -13.14 -0.20
C LEU A 134 20.70 -13.79 -1.49
N ASP A 135 19.87 -14.61 -2.14
CA ASP A 135 20.18 -15.20 -3.44
C ASP A 135 19.47 -14.45 -4.57
N GLN A 136 20.28 -13.86 -5.45
CA GLN A 136 19.81 -13.14 -6.64
C GLN A 136 19.81 -14.00 -7.91
N ASN A 137 20.27 -15.28 -7.82
CA ASN A 137 20.42 -16.20 -8.95
C ASN A 137 19.30 -17.26 -9.00
N THR A 138 18.17 -16.96 -8.41
CA THR A 138 17.01 -17.84 -8.41
C THR A 138 16.26 -17.79 -9.76
N PRO A 139 15.40 -18.78 -10.06
CA PRO A 139 14.51 -18.72 -11.22
C PRO A 139 13.56 -17.49 -11.22
N ALA A 140 13.33 -16.88 -10.07
CA ALA A 140 12.56 -15.63 -9.97
C ALA A 140 13.31 -14.39 -10.50
N GLY A 141 14.62 -14.52 -10.77
CA GLY A 141 15.48 -13.44 -11.23
C GLY A 141 15.87 -12.45 -10.12
N ALA A 142 16.29 -11.27 -10.51
CA ALA A 142 16.70 -10.22 -9.57
C ALA A 142 15.56 -9.85 -8.61
N ALA A 143 15.84 -9.78 -7.32
CA ALA A 143 14.86 -9.58 -6.26
C ALA A 143 15.37 -8.63 -5.16
N ASN A 144 15.88 -7.45 -5.58
CA ASN A 144 16.32 -6.38 -4.67
C ASN A 144 15.17 -5.42 -4.39
N TRP A 145 14.08 -5.90 -3.78
CA TRP A 145 12.85 -5.14 -3.57
C TRP A 145 13.04 -3.92 -2.66
N GLU A 146 13.87 -4.01 -1.62
CA GLU A 146 14.18 -2.86 -0.78
C GLU A 146 14.88 -1.75 -1.58
N ASN A 147 15.86 -2.09 -2.42
CA ASN A 147 16.53 -1.13 -3.29
C ASN A 147 15.56 -0.51 -4.30
N PHE A 148 14.70 -1.34 -4.92
CA PHE A 148 13.67 -0.87 -5.84
C PHE A 148 12.78 0.18 -5.20
N HIS A 149 12.25 -0.08 -4.00
CA HIS A 149 11.34 0.86 -3.34
C HIS A 149 12.06 2.10 -2.81
N ILE A 150 13.14 1.89 -2.04
CA ILE A 150 13.77 2.98 -1.28
C ILE A 150 14.66 3.86 -2.16
N GLN A 151 15.41 3.25 -3.08
CA GLN A 151 16.39 3.98 -3.89
C GLN A 151 15.85 4.41 -5.26
N GLN A 152 14.75 3.82 -5.72
CA GLN A 152 14.21 4.11 -7.04
C GLN A 152 12.78 4.67 -6.97
N VAL A 153 11.81 3.94 -6.40
CA VAL A 153 10.40 4.38 -6.41
C VAL A 153 10.20 5.67 -5.62
N ILE A 154 10.70 5.77 -4.39
CA ILE A 154 10.52 6.99 -3.57
C ILE A 154 11.09 8.22 -4.27
N PRO A 155 12.36 8.27 -4.70
CA PRO A 155 12.89 9.45 -5.37
C PRO A 155 12.26 9.69 -6.76
N PHE A 156 11.83 8.66 -7.48
CA PHE A 156 11.08 8.81 -8.72
C PHE A 156 9.74 9.54 -8.48
N ILE A 157 9.00 9.16 -7.46
CA ILE A 157 7.74 9.82 -7.08
C ILE A 157 7.98 11.27 -6.65
N ASP A 158 9.01 11.52 -5.83
CA ASP A 158 9.35 12.86 -5.38
C ASP A 158 9.78 13.80 -6.51
N ALA A 159 10.45 13.27 -7.54
CA ALA A 159 10.88 14.03 -8.71
C ALA A 159 9.74 14.32 -9.70
N ASN A 160 8.76 13.45 -9.79
CA ASN A 160 7.70 13.53 -10.80
C ASN A 160 6.39 14.13 -10.27
N LEU A 161 6.15 14.09 -8.96
CA LEU A 161 4.92 14.57 -8.36
C LEU A 161 5.20 15.68 -7.33
N ARG A 162 4.17 16.47 -7.04
CA ARG A 162 4.27 17.55 -6.05
C ARG A 162 4.16 16.99 -4.63
N THR A 163 5.18 16.27 -4.21
CA THR A 163 5.28 15.72 -2.85
C THR A 163 5.94 16.71 -1.90
N ILE A 164 5.65 16.59 -0.60
CA ILE A 164 6.47 17.16 0.48
C ILE A 164 7.49 16.08 0.84
N ALA A 165 8.68 16.16 0.25
CA ALA A 165 9.73 15.12 0.33
C ALA A 165 10.48 15.13 1.68
N THR A 166 9.73 15.09 2.80
CA THR A 166 10.29 15.07 4.15
C THR A 166 9.74 13.88 4.96
N LYS A 167 10.47 13.45 5.98
CA LYS A 167 10.03 12.40 6.90
C LYS A 167 8.63 12.69 7.46
N GLN A 168 8.38 13.92 7.90
CA GLN A 168 7.14 14.34 8.56
C GLN A 168 5.91 14.31 7.64
N ALA A 169 6.13 14.29 6.33
CA ALA A 169 5.08 14.23 5.33
C ALA A 169 5.00 12.86 4.63
N ARG A 170 5.68 11.83 5.16
CA ARG A 170 5.70 10.51 4.54
C ARG A 170 5.25 9.44 5.52
N ALA A 171 4.25 8.65 5.09
CA ALA A 171 3.75 7.46 5.78
C ALA A 171 4.04 6.21 4.95
N ILE A 172 4.12 5.09 5.64
CA ILE A 172 4.15 3.77 5.01
C ILE A 172 3.17 2.85 5.74
N ALA A 173 2.35 2.11 5.01
CA ALA A 173 1.46 1.11 5.57
C ALA A 173 1.29 -0.04 4.59
N GLY A 174 0.69 -1.14 5.01
CA GLY A 174 0.41 -2.24 4.08
C GLY A 174 -0.39 -3.35 4.71
N VAL A 175 -0.84 -4.26 3.85
CA VAL A 175 -1.62 -5.44 4.24
C VAL A 175 -0.74 -6.69 4.18
N SER A 176 -0.92 -7.64 5.12
CA SER A 176 -0.28 -8.96 5.06
C SER A 176 1.24 -8.86 4.88
N MET A 177 1.82 -9.44 3.84
CA MET A 177 3.23 -9.26 3.44
C MET A 177 3.63 -7.78 3.40
N GLY A 178 2.73 -6.89 2.96
CA GLY A 178 2.96 -5.44 2.94
C GLY A 178 3.01 -4.80 4.31
N GLY A 179 2.28 -5.34 5.29
CA GLY A 179 2.38 -4.92 6.69
C GLY A 179 3.76 -5.22 7.28
N PHE A 180 4.31 -6.42 7.01
CA PHE A 180 5.70 -6.74 7.28
C PHE A 180 6.66 -5.75 6.61
N GLY A 181 6.49 -5.52 5.30
CA GLY A 181 7.31 -4.60 4.52
C GLY A 181 7.32 -3.19 5.07
N ALA A 182 6.15 -2.68 5.48
CA ALA A 182 6.02 -1.36 6.06
C ALA A 182 6.82 -1.20 7.36
N PHE A 183 6.68 -2.17 8.29
CA PHE A 183 7.44 -2.16 9.53
C PHE A 183 8.95 -2.33 9.28
N ARG A 184 9.33 -3.26 8.42
CA ARG A 184 10.73 -3.46 8.03
C ARG A 184 11.36 -2.18 7.47
N TYR A 185 10.69 -1.49 6.54
CA TYR A 185 11.22 -0.25 5.95
C TYR A 185 11.29 0.89 6.96
N ALA A 186 10.26 1.06 7.80
CA ALA A 186 10.27 2.06 8.85
C ALA A 186 11.44 1.85 9.84
N GLN A 187 11.72 0.61 10.19
CA GLN A 187 12.81 0.23 11.09
C GLN A 187 14.21 0.38 10.48
N ARG A 188 14.33 0.07 9.17
CA ARG A 188 15.63 0.13 8.48
C ARG A 188 15.96 1.54 7.96
N HIS A 189 14.95 2.34 7.71
CA HIS A 189 15.06 3.70 7.18
C HIS A 189 14.34 4.73 8.06
N PRO A 190 14.74 4.87 9.34
CA PRO A 190 14.01 5.69 10.33
C PRO A 190 13.97 7.18 9.98
N GLY A 191 14.78 7.61 9.01
CA GLY A 191 14.77 8.98 8.47
C GLY A 191 13.74 9.24 7.38
N LEU A 192 13.06 8.21 6.86
CA LEU A 192 12.15 8.35 5.71
C LEU A 192 10.69 8.51 6.08
N PHE A 193 10.21 7.86 7.14
CA PHE A 193 8.80 7.79 7.48
C PHE A 193 8.52 8.28 8.89
N SER A 194 7.44 9.03 9.10
CA SER A 194 6.98 9.47 10.41
C SER A 194 5.80 8.64 10.93
N GLN A 195 5.12 7.90 10.06
CA GLN A 195 3.98 7.06 10.36
C GLN A 195 4.17 5.68 9.74
N VAL A 196 3.84 4.62 10.47
CA VAL A 196 3.85 3.24 9.99
C VAL A 196 2.56 2.53 10.36
N GLY A 197 2.00 1.74 9.42
CA GLY A 197 0.77 0.98 9.62
C GLY A 197 0.89 -0.47 9.13
N SER A 198 0.26 -1.39 9.85
CA SER A 198 0.12 -2.80 9.48
C SER A 198 -1.34 -3.22 9.61
N LEU A 199 -1.86 -3.79 8.54
CA LEU A 199 -3.18 -4.41 8.47
C LEU A 199 -2.94 -5.91 8.27
N SER A 200 -3.18 -6.70 9.32
CA SER A 200 -2.93 -8.16 9.31
C SER A 200 -1.53 -8.53 8.83
N GLY A 201 -0.49 -7.78 9.24
CA GLY A 201 0.89 -8.00 8.77
C GLY A 201 1.64 -9.03 9.58
N ASP A 202 2.62 -9.67 8.92
CA ASP A 202 3.55 -10.60 9.58
C ASP A 202 4.60 -9.80 10.38
N LEU A 203 4.33 -9.54 11.65
CA LEU A 203 5.16 -8.68 12.49
C LEU A 203 6.21 -9.43 13.33
N GLU A 204 6.26 -10.76 13.26
CA GLU A 204 7.23 -11.57 13.99
C GLU A 204 7.75 -12.75 13.17
N LEU A 205 9.05 -12.74 12.88
CA LEU A 205 9.77 -13.82 12.19
C LEU A 205 10.77 -14.54 13.08
N GLY A 206 10.80 -14.24 14.36
CA GLY A 206 11.69 -14.87 15.31
C GLY A 206 11.46 -16.37 15.47
N ALA A 207 12.42 -17.07 16.08
CA ALA A 207 12.32 -18.50 16.30
C ALA A 207 11.11 -18.93 17.16
N ASN A 208 10.52 -18.00 17.90
CA ASN A 208 9.28 -18.21 18.66
C ASN A 208 8.02 -18.25 17.79
N GLN A 209 8.10 -17.78 16.54
CA GLN A 209 7.01 -17.76 15.55
C GLN A 209 7.37 -18.56 14.28
N MET A 210 7.78 -19.79 14.50
CA MET A 210 8.14 -20.68 13.38
C MET A 210 7.00 -20.86 12.37
N THR A 211 5.75 -20.76 12.80
CA THR A 211 4.59 -20.94 11.92
C THR A 211 4.53 -19.84 10.83
N LEU A 212 4.74 -18.56 11.21
CA LEU A 212 4.80 -17.46 10.24
C LEU A 212 6.04 -17.58 9.35
N ARG A 213 7.19 -17.95 9.92
CA ARG A 213 8.39 -18.22 9.13
C ARG A 213 8.17 -19.35 8.12
N LEU A 214 7.45 -20.40 8.50
CA LEU A 214 7.08 -21.49 7.57
C LEU A 214 6.11 -21.02 6.49
N ALA A 215 5.19 -20.10 6.77
CA ALA A 215 4.32 -19.51 5.75
C ALA A 215 5.13 -18.73 4.71
N VAL A 216 6.13 -17.95 5.14
CA VAL A 216 7.09 -17.30 4.23
C VAL A 216 7.82 -18.32 3.36
N VAL A 217 8.38 -19.36 3.97
CA VAL A 217 9.09 -20.44 3.27
C VAL A 217 8.17 -21.16 2.27
N ALA A 218 6.92 -21.43 2.65
CA ALA A 218 5.95 -22.07 1.75
C ALA A 218 5.68 -21.20 0.50
N SER A 219 5.57 -19.87 0.67
CA SER A 219 5.43 -18.95 -0.47
C SER A 219 6.67 -18.95 -1.38
N LEU A 220 7.87 -19.10 -0.83
CA LEU A 220 9.12 -19.18 -1.60
C LEU A 220 9.24 -20.46 -2.40
N THR A 221 8.98 -21.60 -1.76
CA THR A 221 9.21 -22.93 -2.34
C THR A 221 8.07 -23.39 -3.25
N ASN A 222 6.96 -22.63 -3.32
CA ASN A 222 5.75 -23.03 -4.03
C ASN A 222 5.27 -24.45 -3.61
N VAL A 223 5.41 -24.77 -2.32
CA VAL A 223 4.93 -26.04 -1.76
C VAL A 223 3.43 -25.94 -1.57
N SER A 224 2.69 -26.63 -2.42
CA SER A 224 1.28 -26.89 -2.22
C SER A 224 1.07 -27.70 -0.93
N GLY A 225 0.16 -27.34 -0.06
CA GLY A 225 -0.20 -28.16 1.10
C GLY A 225 -0.56 -27.36 2.36
N ALA A 226 -0.08 -27.79 3.51
CA ALA A 226 -0.63 -27.54 4.85
C ALA A 226 -0.81 -26.07 5.30
N LEU A 227 -0.31 -25.09 4.55
CA LEU A 227 -0.33 -23.67 4.94
C LEU A 227 -1.21 -22.78 4.04
N CYS A 228 -1.74 -23.33 2.94
CA CYS A 228 -2.64 -22.63 2.06
C CYS A 228 -4.08 -22.91 2.54
N GLY A 229 -4.62 -22.06 3.37
CA GLY A 229 -6.00 -22.18 3.84
C GLY A 229 -6.93 -21.34 2.97
N SER A 230 -7.99 -21.93 2.43
CA SER A 230 -9.12 -21.14 1.95
C SER A 230 -10.13 -20.97 3.08
N SER A 231 -10.88 -19.87 3.02
CA SER A 231 -12.02 -19.61 3.90
C SER A 231 -13.13 -20.67 3.84
N SER A 232 -13.05 -21.61 2.91
CA SER A 232 -13.98 -22.73 2.73
C SER A 232 -13.52 -24.04 3.37
N GLY A 233 -12.37 -24.05 4.07
CA GLY A 233 -11.81 -25.26 4.68
C GLY A 233 -11.20 -26.25 3.68
N THR A 234 -11.17 -25.92 2.39
CA THR A 234 -10.43 -26.66 1.37
C THR A 234 -9.12 -25.92 1.12
N ILE A 235 -8.03 -26.67 1.22
CA ILE A 235 -6.69 -26.15 0.94
C ILE A 235 -6.52 -26.19 -0.58
N ASP A 236 -6.57 -25.03 -1.22
CA ASP A 236 -6.24 -24.88 -2.64
C ASP A 236 -4.89 -24.19 -2.74
N CYS A 237 -3.89 -24.94 -3.13
CA CYS A 237 -2.52 -24.49 -3.27
C CYS A 237 -1.96 -24.66 -4.69
N ASP A 238 -2.81 -25.03 -5.64
CA ASP A 238 -2.45 -25.13 -7.05
C ASP A 238 -2.42 -23.74 -7.71
N ASP A 239 -2.04 -22.71 -6.94
CA ASP A 239 -1.98 -21.34 -7.44
C ASP A 239 -0.60 -21.09 -8.09
N ASP A 240 -0.59 -20.95 -9.40
CA ASP A 240 0.58 -20.55 -10.19
C ASP A 240 1.13 -19.16 -9.82
N SER A 241 0.46 -18.42 -8.92
CA SER A 241 0.85 -17.09 -8.47
C SER A 241 2.26 -17.04 -7.88
N TYR A 242 2.75 -18.15 -7.33
CA TYR A 242 4.08 -18.26 -6.75
C TYR A 242 5.12 -18.91 -7.65
N ALA A 243 4.76 -19.30 -8.86
CA ALA A 243 5.70 -19.91 -9.80
C ALA A 243 6.73 -18.89 -10.31
N PRO A 244 7.98 -19.30 -10.55
CA PRO A 244 8.61 -20.57 -10.19
C PRO A 244 8.96 -20.65 -8.70
N GLY A 245 8.98 -21.86 -8.12
CA GLY A 245 9.49 -22.11 -6.77
C GLY A 245 10.98 -21.79 -6.66
N VAL A 246 11.42 -21.34 -5.50
CA VAL A 246 12.81 -21.06 -5.17
C VAL A 246 13.19 -21.77 -3.88
N ASP A 247 14.47 -21.81 -3.56
CA ASP A 247 14.95 -22.45 -2.33
C ASP A 247 14.47 -21.70 -1.09
N SER A 248 14.22 -22.42 0.00
CA SER A 248 13.75 -21.89 1.29
C SER A 248 14.67 -20.86 1.91
N ASP A 249 15.95 -20.87 1.54
CA ASP A 249 16.99 -19.98 2.05
C ASP A 249 17.29 -18.79 1.11
N ALA A 250 16.58 -18.69 -0.01
CA ALA A 250 16.78 -17.63 -0.98
C ALA A 250 16.58 -16.21 -0.42
N LEU A 251 15.62 -16.03 0.50
CA LEU A 251 15.27 -14.71 1.05
C LEU A 251 16.28 -14.25 2.12
N PHE A 252 16.38 -14.98 3.23
CA PHE A 252 17.18 -14.62 4.40
C PHE A 252 18.18 -15.73 4.82
N GLY A 253 18.49 -16.67 3.94
CA GLY A 253 19.26 -17.84 4.28
C GLY A 253 18.43 -18.87 5.03
N SER A 254 19.10 -19.83 5.70
CA SER A 254 18.42 -20.94 6.37
C SER A 254 17.34 -20.45 7.33
N PRO A 255 16.09 -20.93 7.21
CA PRO A 255 15.01 -20.58 8.13
C PRO A 255 15.10 -21.35 9.46
N TYR A 256 16.02 -22.31 9.58
CA TYR A 256 16.10 -23.21 10.73
C TYR A 256 17.11 -22.71 11.78
N PRO A 257 16.75 -22.68 13.09
CA PRO A 257 17.59 -22.15 14.17
C PRO A 257 18.70 -23.12 14.61
N VAL A 258 19.27 -23.89 13.68
CA VAL A 258 20.34 -24.86 13.98
C VAL A 258 21.69 -24.13 13.95
N PHE A 259 22.42 -24.14 15.07
CA PHE A 259 23.69 -23.40 15.22
C PHE A 259 23.63 -21.93 14.81
N ASN A 260 22.47 -21.28 15.07
CA ASN A 260 22.19 -19.88 14.69
C ASN A 260 22.26 -19.62 13.16
N ALA A 261 21.95 -20.64 12.35
CA ALA A 261 21.95 -20.50 10.89
C ALA A 261 20.86 -19.50 10.40
N ASP A 262 19.84 -19.29 11.23
CA ASP A 262 18.71 -18.39 10.98
C ASP A 262 18.92 -16.94 11.46
N TRP A 263 20.15 -16.54 11.73
CA TRP A 263 20.42 -15.21 12.32
C TRP A 263 19.87 -14.04 11.48
N ARG A 264 19.81 -14.17 10.14
CA ARG A 264 19.24 -13.15 9.25
C ARG A 264 17.73 -13.04 9.38
N TRP A 265 17.04 -14.15 9.64
CA TRP A 265 15.62 -14.16 9.95
C TRP A 265 15.34 -13.40 11.25
N ASN A 266 16.15 -13.62 12.27
CA ASN A 266 16.06 -12.92 13.54
C ASN A 266 16.42 -11.42 13.39
N GLU A 267 17.37 -11.08 12.52
CA GLU A 267 17.69 -9.69 12.18
C GLU A 267 16.54 -9.02 11.42
N ALA A 268 15.82 -9.76 10.58
CA ALA A 268 14.67 -9.26 9.83
C ALA A 268 13.38 -9.14 10.65
N ASP A 269 13.34 -9.74 11.84
CA ASP A 269 12.16 -9.80 12.71
C ASP A 269 11.73 -8.40 13.19
N PRO A 270 10.49 -7.95 12.84
CA PRO A 270 9.99 -6.66 13.28
C PRO A 270 9.89 -6.50 14.80
N VAL A 271 9.49 -7.55 15.54
CA VAL A 271 9.42 -7.50 17.03
C VAL A 271 10.81 -7.28 17.63
N ALA A 272 11.83 -7.96 17.13
CA ALA A 272 13.21 -7.77 17.60
C ALA A 272 13.72 -6.33 17.36
N ASN A 273 13.24 -5.67 16.32
CA ASN A 273 13.63 -4.33 15.89
C ASN A 273 12.70 -3.22 16.36
N ALA A 274 11.73 -3.49 17.24
CA ALA A 274 10.68 -2.55 17.65
C ALA A 274 11.22 -1.21 18.19
N GLU A 275 12.36 -1.18 18.86
CA GLU A 275 13.01 0.05 19.37
C GLU A 275 13.28 1.08 18.27
N LYS A 276 13.54 0.64 17.03
CA LYS A 276 13.81 1.52 15.88
C LYS A 276 12.60 2.32 15.43
N LEU A 277 11.40 1.99 15.92
CA LEU A 277 10.16 2.72 15.64
C LEU A 277 9.93 3.91 16.58
N ARG A 278 10.83 4.14 17.55
CA ARG A 278 10.69 5.24 18.50
C ARG A 278 10.56 6.60 17.81
N GLY A 279 9.54 7.33 18.21
CA GLY A 279 9.24 8.66 17.65
C GLY A 279 8.44 8.63 16.33
N MET A 280 7.94 7.46 15.92
CA MET A 280 6.98 7.33 14.82
C MET A 280 5.57 7.14 15.38
N GLY A 281 4.54 7.55 14.62
CA GLY A 281 3.18 7.08 14.84
C GLY A 281 3.05 5.64 14.32
N ILE A 282 2.53 4.75 15.17
CA ILE A 282 2.46 3.32 14.87
C ILE A 282 1.01 2.89 14.94
N HIS A 283 0.55 2.16 13.92
CA HIS A 283 -0.82 1.69 13.80
C HIS A 283 -0.82 0.20 13.44
N ILE A 284 -1.52 -0.62 14.22
CA ILE A 284 -1.64 -2.07 14.01
C ILE A 284 -3.13 -2.43 14.07
N TYR A 285 -3.60 -3.10 13.03
CA TYR A 285 -4.96 -3.61 12.90
C TYR A 285 -4.90 -5.10 12.67
N ILE A 286 -5.72 -5.87 13.40
CA ILE A 286 -5.70 -7.33 13.37
C ILE A 286 -7.04 -7.91 13.82
N GLY A 287 -7.49 -8.97 13.15
CA GLY A 287 -8.56 -9.84 13.62
C GLY A 287 -8.03 -11.10 14.28
N ASN A 288 -8.91 -12.03 14.58
CA ASN A 288 -8.53 -13.33 15.11
C ASN A 288 -8.98 -14.52 14.24
N GLY A 289 -9.65 -14.25 13.11
CA GLY A 289 -10.12 -15.27 12.20
C GLY A 289 -11.22 -16.18 12.75
N ASP A 290 -11.89 -15.84 13.85
CA ASP A 290 -12.84 -16.72 14.58
C ASP A 290 -14.32 -16.37 14.33
N GLY A 291 -14.62 -15.66 13.27
CA GLY A 291 -15.97 -15.16 12.97
C GLY A 291 -16.87 -16.09 12.15
N GLY A 292 -16.69 -17.41 12.23
CA GLY A 292 -17.56 -18.39 11.59
C GLY A 292 -16.88 -19.29 10.58
N ASN A 293 -15.92 -18.78 9.82
CA ASN A 293 -14.97 -19.59 9.04
C ASN A 293 -13.60 -19.35 9.64
N TYR A 294 -13.08 -20.33 10.35
CA TYR A 294 -11.77 -20.21 10.98
C TYR A 294 -10.67 -19.90 9.96
N ASP A 295 -10.02 -18.75 10.13
CA ASP A 295 -8.87 -18.36 9.31
C ASP A 295 -7.57 -18.52 10.11
N ILE A 296 -6.87 -19.62 9.87
CA ILE A 296 -5.63 -19.94 10.57
C ILE A 296 -4.53 -18.90 10.34
N ARG A 297 -4.53 -18.20 9.20
CA ARG A 297 -3.54 -17.16 8.89
C ARG A 297 -3.72 -15.99 9.84
N GLU A 298 -4.95 -15.48 9.98
CA GLU A 298 -5.25 -14.36 10.85
C GLU A 298 -4.95 -14.69 12.32
N TRP A 299 -5.25 -15.93 12.75
CA TRP A 299 -4.93 -16.37 14.10
C TRP A 299 -3.42 -16.33 14.41
N TRP A 300 -2.55 -16.73 13.46
CA TRP A 300 -1.10 -16.63 13.64
C TRP A 300 -0.62 -15.18 13.66
N LEU A 301 -1.19 -14.34 12.78
CA LEU A 301 -0.86 -12.93 12.68
C LEU A 301 -1.33 -12.13 13.90
N GLU A 302 -2.46 -12.55 14.52
CA GLU A 302 -2.92 -11.98 15.80
C GLU A 302 -1.87 -12.16 16.89
N SER A 303 -1.33 -13.37 17.02
CA SER A 303 -0.26 -13.66 18.00
C SER A 303 0.97 -12.77 17.78
N ALA A 304 1.44 -12.67 16.53
CA ALA A 304 2.58 -11.82 16.17
C ALA A 304 2.32 -10.33 16.46
N SER A 305 1.12 -9.85 16.14
CA SER A 305 0.68 -8.48 16.44
C SER A 305 0.60 -8.19 17.93
N ALA A 306 0.11 -9.15 18.73
CA ALA A 306 0.06 -9.05 20.19
C ALA A 306 1.47 -9.02 20.81
N HIS A 307 2.43 -9.82 20.28
CA HIS A 307 3.82 -9.76 20.70
C HIS A 307 4.47 -8.42 20.36
N MET A 308 4.21 -7.87 19.16
CA MET A 308 4.66 -6.53 18.78
C MET A 308 4.10 -5.48 19.75
N LYS A 309 2.78 -5.52 20.05
CA LYS A 309 2.16 -4.60 21.02
C LYS A 309 2.83 -4.70 22.39
N THR A 310 3.03 -5.91 22.89
CA THR A 310 3.69 -6.16 24.19
C THR A 310 5.12 -5.61 24.19
N LYS A 311 5.84 -5.81 23.09
CA LYS A 311 7.22 -5.29 22.95
C LYS A 311 7.25 -3.77 22.96
N LEU A 312 6.36 -3.11 22.20
CA LEU A 312 6.27 -1.65 22.16
C LEU A 312 5.91 -1.07 23.53
N ASP A 313 4.96 -1.69 24.25
CA ASP A 313 4.60 -1.30 25.62
C ASP A 313 5.79 -1.39 26.57
N SER A 314 6.55 -2.49 26.51
CA SER A 314 7.73 -2.69 27.35
C SER A 314 8.83 -1.65 27.12
N LEU A 315 8.85 -1.06 25.91
CA LEU A 315 9.77 0.00 25.51
C LEU A 315 9.21 1.41 25.77
N GLY A 316 7.95 1.51 26.23
CA GLY A 316 7.27 2.80 26.39
C GLY A 316 7.04 3.52 25.05
N ILE A 317 6.85 2.78 23.96
CA ILE A 317 6.58 3.33 22.62
C ILE A 317 5.06 3.29 22.40
N PRO A 318 4.40 4.46 22.21
CA PRO A 318 2.97 4.51 21.96
C PRO A 318 2.60 3.83 20.64
N VAL A 319 1.48 3.10 20.63
CA VAL A 319 0.94 2.43 19.44
C VAL A 319 -0.59 2.51 19.46
N HIS A 320 -1.19 2.82 18.32
CA HIS A 320 -2.59 2.53 18.07
C HIS A 320 -2.71 1.05 17.69
N TYR A 321 -3.32 0.27 18.57
CA TYR A 321 -3.47 -1.17 18.39
C TYR A 321 -4.97 -1.51 18.45
N GLU A 322 -5.48 -1.97 17.32
CA GLU A 322 -6.86 -2.40 17.17
C GLU A 322 -6.92 -3.89 16.88
N ASN A 323 -7.25 -4.68 17.89
CA ASN A 323 -7.62 -6.07 17.70
C ASN A 323 -9.15 -6.17 17.73
N TYR A 324 -9.73 -6.29 16.55
CA TYR A 324 -11.19 -6.34 16.38
C TYR A 324 -11.78 -7.74 16.53
N GLY A 325 -10.95 -8.72 16.90
CA GLY A 325 -11.38 -10.09 17.16
C GLY A 325 -12.08 -10.71 15.95
N ASN A 326 -13.29 -11.17 16.12
CA ASN A 326 -14.08 -11.77 15.03
C ASN A 326 -14.79 -10.75 14.12
N GLY A 327 -14.44 -9.48 14.19
CA GLY A 327 -14.97 -8.45 13.32
C GLY A 327 -16.40 -7.97 13.61
N ALA A 328 -17.13 -8.62 14.52
CA ALA A 328 -18.56 -8.36 14.72
C ALA A 328 -18.92 -6.91 15.12
N THR A 329 -17.98 -6.18 15.69
CA THR A 329 -18.14 -4.78 16.10
C THR A 329 -17.26 -3.81 15.32
N TRP A 330 -16.46 -4.29 14.38
CA TRP A 330 -15.48 -3.46 13.66
C TRP A 330 -16.08 -2.70 12.47
N GLY A 331 -17.33 -2.95 12.14
CA GLY A 331 -18.06 -2.24 11.09
C GLY A 331 -18.66 -3.20 10.06
N PRO A 332 -19.34 -2.69 9.04
CA PRO A 332 -20.16 -3.50 8.17
C PRO A 332 -19.36 -4.33 7.14
N TYR A 333 -18.09 -4.01 6.93
CA TYR A 333 -17.27 -4.62 5.86
C TYR A 333 -16.45 -5.83 6.35
N CYS A 334 -16.07 -5.86 7.64
CA CYS A 334 -15.32 -6.95 8.24
C CYS A 334 -16.28 -8.01 8.77
N GLN A 335 -16.33 -9.15 8.09
CA GLN A 335 -17.19 -10.28 8.48
C GLN A 335 -16.32 -11.47 8.85
N GLY A 336 -16.23 -11.75 10.15
CA GLY A 336 -15.46 -12.90 10.60
C GLY A 336 -14.07 -12.59 11.14
N GLY A 337 -13.59 -11.36 11.01
CA GLY A 337 -12.28 -10.95 11.51
C GLY A 337 -11.15 -11.71 10.82
N GLY A 338 -11.35 -12.15 9.55
CA GLY A 338 -10.42 -12.97 8.80
C GLY A 338 -9.43 -12.14 7.96
N HIS A 339 -8.54 -12.86 7.30
CA HIS A 339 -7.51 -12.31 6.41
C HIS A 339 -8.09 -11.94 5.05
N GLU A 340 -8.89 -10.87 5.00
CA GLU A 340 -9.73 -10.56 3.86
C GLU A 340 -9.83 -9.06 3.55
N PRO A 341 -10.10 -8.69 2.26
CA PRO A 341 -10.20 -7.29 1.85
C PRO A 341 -11.28 -6.49 2.59
N GLY A 342 -12.36 -7.12 3.07
CA GLY A 342 -13.42 -6.44 3.81
C GLY A 342 -12.93 -5.90 5.15
N CYS A 343 -12.16 -6.67 5.90
CA CYS A 343 -11.54 -6.23 7.15
C CYS A 343 -10.51 -5.12 6.89
N TRP A 344 -9.63 -5.30 5.93
CA TRP A 344 -8.64 -4.27 5.58
C TRP A 344 -9.26 -2.98 5.05
N TYR A 345 -10.39 -3.06 4.36
CA TYR A 345 -11.13 -1.87 3.94
C TYR A 345 -11.65 -1.09 5.16
N GLN A 346 -12.17 -1.80 6.17
CA GLN A 346 -12.61 -1.19 7.42
C GLN A 346 -11.44 -0.58 8.20
N ASP A 347 -10.28 -1.26 8.23
CA ASP A 347 -9.05 -0.74 8.82
C ASP A 347 -8.61 0.57 8.15
N LEU A 348 -8.69 0.64 6.81
CA LEU A 348 -8.38 1.86 6.07
C LEU A 348 -9.33 3.01 6.41
N ILE A 349 -10.61 2.76 6.68
CA ILE A 349 -11.57 3.79 7.11
C ILE A 349 -11.10 4.45 8.42
N ASP A 350 -10.53 3.69 9.35
CA ASP A 350 -9.98 4.24 10.60
C ASP A 350 -8.56 4.82 10.43
N LEU A 351 -7.69 4.15 9.68
CA LEU A 351 -6.28 4.54 9.50
C LEU A 351 -6.13 5.85 8.75
N MET A 352 -6.83 6.05 7.63
CA MET A 352 -6.59 7.18 6.73
C MET A 352 -6.81 8.55 7.37
N PRO A 353 -7.85 8.79 8.20
CA PRO A 353 -7.97 10.03 8.97
C PRO A 353 -6.82 10.25 9.97
N ARG A 354 -6.33 9.19 10.62
CA ARG A 354 -5.21 9.26 11.57
C ARG A 354 -3.92 9.70 10.88
N LEU A 355 -3.61 9.10 9.75
CA LEU A 355 -2.43 9.48 8.95
C LEU A 355 -2.51 10.94 8.52
N ARG A 356 -3.66 11.38 7.99
CA ARG A 356 -3.84 12.77 7.52
C ARG A 356 -3.71 13.80 8.64
N SER A 357 -4.17 13.48 9.86
CA SER A 357 -4.05 14.39 11.00
C SER A 357 -2.62 14.45 11.55
N SER A 358 -1.80 13.45 11.29
CA SER A 358 -0.45 13.30 11.86
C SER A 358 0.66 13.74 10.90
N LEU A 359 0.40 13.72 9.59
CA LEU A 359 1.37 14.15 8.58
C LEU A 359 1.38 15.67 8.41
N THR A 360 2.53 16.22 7.97
CA THR A 360 2.59 17.62 7.53
C THR A 360 1.51 17.84 6.46
N PRO A 361 0.59 18.80 6.66
CA PRO A 361 -0.52 19.01 5.74
C PRO A 361 -0.05 19.52 4.38
N ALA A 362 -0.86 19.30 3.36
CA ALA A 362 -0.65 19.83 2.02
C ALA A 362 -0.59 21.38 2.03
N SER A 363 0.37 21.96 1.36
CA SER A 363 0.68 23.39 1.38
C SER A 363 1.01 23.95 -0.01
#